data_4343307258906e2a63462b1941810cb2
#
_entry.id   4343307258906e2a63462b1941810cb2
#
_cell.length_a   1.000
_cell.length_b   1.000
_cell.length_c   1.000
_cell.angle_alpha   90.00
_cell.angle_beta   90.00
_cell.angle_gamma   90.00
#
_symmetry.space_group_name_H-M   'P 1'
#
loop_
_entity.id
_entity.type
_entity.pdbx_description
1 polymer ?
#
loop_
_entity_poly.entity_id
_entity_poly.type
_entity_poly.pdbx_seq_one_letter_code
_entity_poly.pdbx_strand_id
1 'polypeptide(L)'
;MMAVKKVLVVDDEIHIVHVVAIKLRNNGYEVLTAENGQEAYEIAEAEKPDIIVTDCQMPVMGGLEFVEKLRSDEKLKNIPVIMLTARSFDIDENLKQQLNISQCLSKPFSPKELLRDIEDVLFSKAANIQA
;
A
#
# COMPACT_ATOMS: atom_id res chain seq x y z
N MET A 1 16.82 -8.29 17.77
CA MET A 1 15.64 -8.92 17.17
C MET A 1 14.87 -7.90 16.35
N MET A 2 14.54 -8.23 15.13
CA MET A 2 13.85 -7.27 14.24
C MET A 2 12.34 -7.35 14.43
N ALA A 3 11.71 -6.18 14.48
CA ALA A 3 10.27 -6.13 14.55
C ALA A 3 9.66 -6.60 13.22
N VAL A 4 8.54 -7.30 13.31
CA VAL A 4 7.82 -7.74 12.13
C VAL A 4 7.15 -6.53 11.50
N LYS A 5 7.30 -6.37 10.18
CA LYS A 5 6.65 -5.28 9.46
C LYS A 5 5.21 -5.63 9.15
N LYS A 6 4.34 -4.62 9.29
CA LYS A 6 2.91 -4.75 9.00
C LYS A 6 2.59 -4.17 7.63
N VAL A 7 1.88 -4.93 6.83
CA VAL A 7 1.42 -4.49 5.51
C VAL A 7 -0.11 -4.47 5.54
N LEU A 8 -0.69 -3.34 5.16
CA LEU A 8 -2.14 -3.24 4.98
C LEU A 8 -2.43 -3.39 3.48
N VAL A 9 -3.20 -4.40 3.12
CA VAL A 9 -3.57 -4.68 1.73
C VAL A 9 -5.04 -4.34 1.54
N VAL A 10 -5.33 -3.44 0.61
CA VAL A 10 -6.68 -2.91 0.40
C VAL A 10 -7.11 -3.16 -1.04
N ASP A 11 -8.13 -3.98 -1.23
CA ASP A 11 -8.68 -4.27 -2.55
C ASP A 11 -10.06 -4.89 -2.36
N ASP A 12 -11.02 -4.53 -3.21
CA ASP A 12 -12.35 -5.11 -3.12
C ASP A 12 -12.45 -6.48 -3.80
N GLU A 13 -11.40 -6.89 -4.52
CA GLU A 13 -11.32 -8.23 -5.12
C GLU A 13 -10.70 -9.19 -4.11
N ILE A 14 -11.55 -9.95 -3.44
CA ILE A 14 -11.13 -10.74 -2.29
C ILE A 14 -10.07 -11.79 -2.63
N HIS A 15 -10.12 -12.35 -3.86
CA HIS A 15 -9.13 -13.35 -4.25
C HIS A 15 -7.73 -12.74 -4.41
N ILE A 16 -7.66 -11.49 -4.85
CA ILE A 16 -6.36 -10.78 -4.92
C ILE A 16 -5.81 -10.59 -3.53
N VAL A 17 -6.67 -10.13 -2.61
CA VAL A 17 -6.26 -9.93 -1.22
C VAL A 17 -5.71 -11.24 -0.63
N HIS A 18 -6.41 -12.35 -0.85
CA HIS A 18 -5.99 -13.64 -0.31
C HIS A 18 -4.63 -14.07 -0.85
N VAL A 19 -4.44 -14.00 -2.17
CA VAL A 19 -3.19 -14.43 -2.78
C VAL A 19 -2.02 -13.57 -2.31
N VAL A 20 -2.22 -12.27 -2.26
CA VAL A 20 -1.20 -11.34 -1.79
C VAL A 20 -0.88 -11.59 -0.32
N ALA A 21 -1.92 -11.74 0.51
CA ALA A 21 -1.70 -11.95 1.95
C ALA A 21 -0.91 -13.22 2.22
N ILE A 22 -1.22 -14.31 1.52
CA ILE A 22 -0.49 -15.57 1.68
C ILE A 22 0.98 -15.37 1.32
N LYS A 23 1.25 -14.71 0.20
CA LYS A 23 2.63 -14.48 -0.24
C LYS A 23 3.41 -13.67 0.80
N LEU A 24 2.79 -12.61 1.30
CA LEU A 24 3.48 -11.74 2.26
C LEU A 24 3.68 -12.43 3.61
N ARG A 25 2.67 -13.14 4.09
CA ARG A 25 2.81 -13.87 5.35
C ARG A 25 3.88 -14.94 5.28
N ASN A 26 3.99 -15.62 4.13
CA ASN A 26 5.03 -16.63 3.93
C ASN A 26 6.43 -16.01 3.90
N ASN A 27 6.53 -14.70 3.74
CA ASN A 27 7.81 -14.01 3.72
C ASN A 27 8.04 -13.16 4.97
N GLY A 28 7.30 -13.44 6.04
CA GLY A 28 7.59 -12.87 7.34
C GLY A 28 6.86 -11.58 7.68
N TYR A 29 5.88 -11.18 6.89
CA TYR A 29 5.11 -9.97 7.17
C TYR A 29 3.83 -10.28 7.93
N GLU A 30 3.42 -9.34 8.78
CA GLU A 30 2.09 -9.35 9.34
C GLU A 30 1.19 -8.61 8.34
N VAL A 31 0.03 -9.20 8.00
CA VAL A 31 -0.82 -8.64 6.95
C VAL A 31 -2.20 -8.32 7.52
N LEU A 32 -2.61 -7.08 7.30
CA LEU A 32 -3.96 -6.60 7.59
C LEU A 32 -4.64 -6.39 6.26
N THR A 33 -5.96 -6.60 6.22
CA THR A 33 -6.70 -6.49 4.95
C THR A 33 -7.92 -5.61 5.11
N ALA A 34 -8.30 -4.93 4.02
CA ALA A 34 -9.49 -4.09 3.98
C ALA A 34 -10.10 -4.17 2.58
N GLU A 35 -11.40 -3.90 2.46
CA GLU A 35 -12.12 -4.02 1.21
C GLU A 35 -12.43 -2.67 0.55
N ASN A 36 -12.21 -1.57 1.26
CA ASN A 36 -12.43 -0.24 0.73
C ASN A 36 -11.61 0.76 1.54
N GLY A 37 -11.59 2.01 1.07
CA GLY A 37 -10.77 3.04 1.69
C GLY A 37 -11.22 3.45 3.08
N GLN A 38 -12.52 3.40 3.37
CA GLN A 38 -13.00 3.75 4.69
C GLN A 38 -12.55 2.74 5.74
N GLU A 39 -12.74 1.46 5.45
CA GLU A 39 -12.25 0.40 6.33
C GLU A 39 -10.74 0.47 6.50
N ALA A 40 -10.04 0.72 5.38
CA ALA A 40 -8.58 0.82 5.41
C ALA A 40 -8.11 1.97 6.30
N TYR A 41 -8.79 3.10 6.24
CA TYR A 41 -8.42 4.24 7.06
C TYR A 41 -8.58 3.93 8.54
N GLU A 42 -9.68 3.28 8.90
CA GLU A 42 -9.94 2.88 10.29
C GLU A 42 -8.87 1.92 10.80
N ILE A 43 -8.49 0.94 9.96
CA ILE A 43 -7.44 0.00 10.31
C ILE A 43 -6.10 0.71 10.44
N ALA A 44 -5.81 1.62 9.52
CA ALA A 44 -4.54 2.36 9.57
C ALA A 44 -4.41 3.18 10.85
N GLU A 45 -5.51 3.80 11.28
CA GLU A 45 -5.50 4.55 12.54
C GLU A 45 -5.23 3.65 13.75
N ALA A 46 -5.84 2.47 13.76
CA ALA A 46 -5.72 1.55 14.88
C ALA A 46 -4.37 0.83 14.91
N GLU A 47 -3.87 0.43 13.76
CA GLU A 47 -2.72 -0.48 13.66
C GLU A 47 -1.44 0.17 13.19
N LYS A 48 -1.51 1.32 12.55
CA LYS A 48 -0.35 2.07 12.04
C LYS A 48 0.61 1.16 11.26
N PRO A 49 0.16 0.65 10.10
CA PRO A 49 1.01 -0.25 9.30
C PRO A 49 2.28 0.45 8.82
N ASP A 50 3.27 -0.35 8.49
CA ASP A 50 4.56 0.15 7.98
C ASP A 50 4.48 0.52 6.51
N ILE A 51 3.58 -0.11 5.77
CA ILE A 51 3.36 0.17 4.36
C ILE A 51 1.92 -0.21 4.00
N ILE A 52 1.36 0.49 3.02
CA ILE A 52 0.00 0.24 2.55
C ILE A 52 0.05 -0.06 1.06
N VAL A 53 -0.66 -1.12 0.65
CA VAL A 53 -0.87 -1.47 -0.75
C VAL A 53 -2.36 -1.33 -1.00
N THR A 54 -2.77 -0.43 -1.88
CA THR A 54 -4.19 -0.18 -2.09
C THR A 54 -4.55 -0.12 -3.57
N ASP A 55 -5.69 -0.72 -3.91
CA ASP A 55 -6.29 -0.54 -5.22
C ASP A 55 -6.75 0.90 -5.38
N CYS A 56 -6.77 1.37 -6.61
CA CYS A 56 -7.18 2.74 -6.92
C CYS A 56 -8.69 2.91 -6.88
N GLN A 57 -9.42 1.96 -7.44
CA GLN A 57 -10.87 2.06 -7.58
C GLN A 57 -11.57 1.01 -6.72
N MET A 58 -12.33 1.49 -5.74
CA MET A 58 -13.05 0.64 -4.80
C MET A 58 -14.36 1.31 -4.43
N PRO A 59 -15.38 0.53 -4.00
CA PRO A 59 -16.62 1.12 -3.53
C PRO A 59 -16.43 1.88 -2.22
N VAL A 60 -17.38 2.73 -1.86
CA VAL A 60 -17.43 3.52 -0.64
C VAL A 60 -16.38 4.63 -0.64
N MET A 61 -15.10 4.28 -0.65
CA MET A 61 -14.00 5.23 -0.73
C MET A 61 -12.88 4.60 -1.54
N GLY A 62 -12.48 5.25 -2.63
CA GLY A 62 -11.41 4.77 -3.49
C GLY A 62 -10.03 4.99 -2.89
N GLY A 63 -9.01 4.43 -3.57
CA GLY A 63 -7.64 4.50 -3.08
C GLY A 63 -7.07 5.90 -3.04
N LEU A 64 -7.36 6.73 -4.03
CA LEU A 64 -6.84 8.10 -4.05
C LEU A 64 -7.40 8.93 -2.90
N GLU A 65 -8.70 8.85 -2.67
CA GLU A 65 -9.32 9.56 -1.56
C GLU A 65 -8.77 9.05 -0.22
N PHE A 66 -8.58 7.75 -0.11
CA PHE A 66 -7.98 7.15 1.08
C PHE A 66 -6.58 7.72 1.34
N VAL A 67 -5.75 7.80 0.29
CA VAL A 67 -4.39 8.33 0.44
C VAL A 67 -4.43 9.81 0.81
N GLU A 68 -5.36 10.59 0.24
CA GLU A 68 -5.53 11.98 0.63
C GLU A 68 -5.80 12.11 2.12
N LYS A 69 -6.66 11.26 2.65
CA LYS A 69 -6.96 11.27 4.09
C LYS A 69 -5.73 10.90 4.91
N LEU A 70 -4.94 9.92 4.44
CA LEU A 70 -3.70 9.56 5.14
C LEU A 70 -2.75 10.74 5.21
N ARG A 71 -2.60 11.48 4.11
CA ARG A 71 -1.65 12.59 4.06
C ARG A 71 -2.09 13.78 4.89
N SER A 72 -3.38 13.85 5.22
CA SER A 72 -3.92 14.90 6.09
C SER A 72 -3.87 14.53 7.57
N ASP A 73 -3.50 13.32 7.90
CA ASP A 73 -3.47 12.83 9.28
C ASP A 73 -2.03 12.88 9.79
N GLU A 74 -1.80 13.61 10.88
CA GLU A 74 -0.45 13.79 11.40
C GLU A 74 0.27 12.49 11.76
N LYS A 75 -0.49 11.47 12.17
CA LYS A 75 0.08 10.20 12.58
C LYS A 75 0.32 9.25 11.41
N LEU A 76 -0.37 9.45 10.28
CA LEU A 76 -0.38 8.51 9.17
C LEU A 76 0.27 9.07 7.90
N LYS A 77 0.56 10.35 7.88
CA LYS A 77 0.97 11.04 6.65
C LYS A 77 2.29 10.54 6.05
N ASN A 78 3.10 9.84 6.82
CA ASN A 78 4.40 9.36 6.34
C ASN A 78 4.42 7.88 5.98
N ILE A 79 3.28 7.19 6.09
CA ILE A 79 3.22 5.77 5.73
C ILE A 79 3.35 5.64 4.22
N PRO A 80 4.33 4.87 3.73
CA PRO A 80 4.49 4.70 2.28
C PRO A 80 3.32 3.92 1.68
N VAL A 81 2.98 4.27 0.44
CA VAL A 81 1.84 3.67 -0.27
C VAL A 81 2.28 3.16 -1.63
N ILE A 82 1.90 1.93 -1.95
CA ILE A 82 1.97 1.38 -3.29
C ILE A 82 0.55 1.32 -3.82
N MET A 83 0.33 1.90 -5.00
CA MET A 83 -0.99 1.94 -5.61
C MET A 83 -1.12 0.87 -6.68
N LEU A 84 -2.18 0.05 -6.60
CA LEU A 84 -2.51 -0.92 -7.62
C LEU A 84 -3.54 -0.30 -8.55
N THR A 85 -3.35 -0.41 -9.85
CA THR A 85 -4.25 0.23 -10.79
C THR A 85 -4.47 -0.65 -12.02
N ALA A 86 -5.69 -0.65 -12.52
CA ALA A 86 -6.01 -1.34 -13.77
C ALA A 86 -5.35 -0.63 -14.96
N ARG A 87 -5.07 0.66 -14.80
CA ARG A 87 -4.46 1.46 -15.86
C ARG A 87 -3.41 2.38 -15.27
N SER A 88 -2.17 2.23 -15.71
CA SER A 88 -1.07 3.01 -15.16
C SER A 88 -1.22 4.51 -15.42
N PHE A 89 -1.96 4.92 -16.46
CA PHE A 89 -2.14 6.35 -16.75
C PHE A 89 -3.23 7.00 -15.90
N ASP A 90 -3.96 6.24 -15.08
CA ASP A 90 -4.95 6.83 -14.16
C ASP A 90 -4.29 7.70 -13.10
N ILE A 91 -3.00 7.48 -12.87
CA ILE A 91 -2.24 8.23 -11.86
C ILE A 91 -1.03 8.83 -12.54
N ASP A 92 -1.08 10.16 -12.80
CA ASP A 92 0.05 10.81 -13.44
C ASP A 92 1.13 11.17 -12.43
N GLU A 93 2.27 11.62 -12.93
CA GLU A 93 3.41 11.94 -12.08
C GLU A 93 3.12 13.06 -11.09
N ASN A 94 2.32 14.05 -11.47
CA ASN A 94 1.97 15.15 -10.57
C ASN A 94 1.16 14.64 -9.38
N LEU A 95 0.16 13.80 -9.64
CA LEU A 95 -0.67 13.24 -8.59
C LEU A 95 0.15 12.31 -7.69
N LYS A 96 1.02 11.52 -8.29
CA LYS A 96 1.90 10.62 -7.55
C LYS A 96 2.78 11.41 -6.58
N GLN A 97 3.33 12.54 -7.04
CA GLN A 97 4.16 13.38 -6.20
C GLN A 97 3.35 14.10 -5.11
N GLN A 98 2.20 14.65 -5.48
CA GLN A 98 1.34 15.34 -4.51
C GLN A 98 0.93 14.44 -3.35
N LEU A 99 0.59 13.21 -3.64
CA LEU A 99 0.13 12.25 -2.65
C LEU A 99 1.27 11.39 -2.08
N ASN A 100 2.49 11.63 -2.56
CA ASN A 100 3.68 10.91 -2.12
C ASN A 100 3.48 9.40 -2.24
N ILE A 101 2.96 8.96 -3.40
CA ILE A 101 2.79 7.55 -3.70
C ILE A 101 4.14 6.99 -4.10
N SER A 102 4.60 5.95 -3.41
CA SER A 102 5.95 5.41 -3.63
C SER A 102 6.08 4.71 -4.97
N GLN A 103 5.10 3.90 -5.32
CA GLN A 103 5.11 3.15 -6.57
C GLN A 103 3.69 2.89 -7.03
N CYS A 104 3.53 2.71 -8.34
CA CYS A 104 2.29 2.26 -8.94
C CYS A 104 2.56 0.94 -9.64
N LEU A 105 1.67 -0.04 -9.44
CA LEU A 105 1.82 -1.35 -10.05
C LEU A 105 0.54 -1.67 -10.83
N SER A 106 0.69 -1.99 -12.11
CA SER A 106 -0.45 -2.25 -12.98
C SER A 106 -0.97 -3.67 -12.80
N LYS A 107 -2.28 -3.81 -12.80
CA LYS A 107 -2.92 -5.13 -12.84
C LYS A 107 -2.97 -5.64 -14.28
N PRO A 108 -2.79 -6.91 -14.55
CA PRO A 108 -2.48 -7.96 -13.56
C PRO A 108 -1.00 -7.92 -13.16
N PHE A 109 -0.73 -8.23 -11.92
CA PHE A 109 0.63 -8.31 -11.40
C PHE A 109 0.82 -9.67 -10.74
N SER A 110 2.10 -10.07 -10.54
CA SER A 110 2.35 -11.27 -9.76
C SER A 110 2.60 -10.91 -8.30
N PRO A 111 2.22 -11.79 -7.36
CA PRO A 111 2.53 -11.54 -5.95
C PRO A 111 4.03 -11.36 -5.70
N LYS A 112 4.87 -12.00 -6.51
CA LYS A 112 6.32 -11.86 -6.40
C LYS A 112 6.79 -10.45 -6.76
N GLU A 113 6.18 -9.85 -7.80
CA GLU A 113 6.48 -8.46 -8.17
C GLU A 113 6.12 -7.52 -7.04
N LEU A 114 4.93 -7.71 -6.47
CA LEU A 114 4.47 -6.85 -5.39
C LEU A 114 5.37 -7.00 -4.16
N LEU A 115 5.76 -8.22 -3.83
CA LEU A 115 6.68 -8.44 -2.72
C LEU A 115 7.99 -7.68 -2.93
N ARG A 116 8.53 -7.74 -4.15
CA ARG A 116 9.76 -7.02 -4.47
C ARG A 116 9.58 -5.51 -4.29
N ASP A 117 8.46 -4.97 -4.77
CA ASP A 117 8.20 -3.54 -4.64
C ASP A 117 8.07 -3.13 -3.18
N ILE A 118 7.40 -3.95 -2.38
CA ILE A 118 7.29 -3.70 -0.95
C ILE A 118 8.67 -3.66 -0.29
N GLU A 119 9.51 -4.63 -0.62
CA GLU A 119 10.85 -4.69 -0.06
C GLU A 119 11.69 -3.50 -0.48
N ASP A 120 11.58 -3.09 -1.74
CA ASP A 120 12.28 -1.91 -2.23
C ASP A 120 11.87 -0.66 -1.47
N VAL A 121 10.59 -0.48 -1.24
CA VAL A 121 10.07 0.70 -0.55
C VAL A 121 10.50 0.68 0.92
N LEU A 122 10.42 -0.46 1.58
CA LEU A 122 10.72 -0.54 3.00
C LEU A 122 12.22 -0.48 3.30
N PHE A 123 13.05 -1.06 2.45
CA PHE A 123 14.46 -1.30 2.80
C PHE A 123 15.47 -0.49 2.01
N SER A 124 15.23 -0.17 0.75
CA SER A 124 16.19 0.63 -0.01
C SER A 124 16.16 2.11 0.38
N LYS A 125 15.18 2.53 1.15
CA LYS A 125 15.11 3.88 1.67
C LYS A 125 16.36 4.26 2.46
N ALA A 126 16.92 3.31 3.20
CA ALA A 126 18.14 3.55 3.97
C ALA A 126 19.33 3.82 3.06
N ALA A 127 19.41 3.13 1.92
CA ALA A 127 20.48 3.35 0.97
C ALA A 127 20.38 4.73 0.33
N ASN A 128 19.18 5.20 0.06
CA ASN A 128 18.98 6.52 -0.54
C ASN A 128 19.40 7.65 0.40
N ILE A 129 19.21 7.46 1.66
CA ILE A 129 19.61 8.46 2.66
C ILE A 129 21.11 8.62 2.72
N GLN A 130 21.83 7.57 2.42
CA GLN A 130 23.30 7.57 2.49
C GLN A 130 23.96 8.17 1.25
N ALA A 131 23.21 8.32 0.20
CA ALA A 131 23.76 8.82 -1.08
C ALA A 131 24.03 10.34 -1.04
#